data_9e3175ecc7b97d9c64cdb35ec365f89c
#
_entry.id   9e3175ecc7b97d9c64cdb35ec365f89c
#
_cell.length_a   1.000
_cell.length_b   1.000
_cell.length_c   1.000
_cell.angle_alpha   90.00
_cell.angle_beta   90.00
_cell.angle_gamma   90.00
#
_symmetry.space_group_name_H-M   'P 1'
#
loop_
_entity.id
_entity.type
_entity.pdbx_description
1 polymer ?
#
loop_
_entity_poly.entity_id
_entity_poly.type
_entity_poly.pdbx_seq_one_letter_code
_entity_poly.pdbx_strand_id
1 'polypeptide(L)'
;MGQQPVVKVDDITKIAFASRRPGCEKGIMHEDGAVQTAVFRVAPGSGVPRHLHSRVYDLFVGVKGVLEIRYEGQHGHGIFELKPGAFCAMPPGVRHEVFNPSKTDEAFFLIVHAPHEGYDFVPVEFKQMQPALNDVQYTQGGLR
;
A
#
# COMPACT_ATOMS: atom_id res chain seq x y z
N MET A 1 31.23 8.80 2.51
CA MET A 1 29.78 8.94 2.57
C MET A 1 29.41 9.88 3.67
N GLY A 2 28.71 10.90 3.36
CA GLY A 2 28.18 11.79 4.36
C GLY A 2 26.90 11.26 4.97
N GLN A 3 26.44 11.90 6.01
CA GLN A 3 25.14 11.65 6.57
C GLN A 3 24.05 12.11 5.60
N GLN A 4 22.90 11.45 5.64
CA GLN A 4 21.72 11.92 4.94
C GLN A 4 21.13 13.13 5.67
N PRO A 5 20.51 14.05 4.96
CA PRO A 5 19.84 15.18 5.61
C PRO A 5 18.62 14.70 6.41
N VAL A 6 18.29 15.49 7.45
CA VAL A 6 17.04 15.25 8.18
C VAL A 6 15.86 15.64 7.26
N VAL A 7 14.88 14.77 7.18
CA VAL A 7 13.65 15.02 6.44
C VAL A 7 12.53 15.28 7.43
N LYS A 8 11.79 16.38 7.23
CA LYS A 8 10.68 16.75 8.08
C LYS A 8 9.48 17.08 7.19
N VAL A 9 8.33 16.55 7.54
CA VAL A 9 7.05 16.81 6.85
C VAL A 9 6.04 17.21 7.90
N ASP A 10 5.39 18.37 7.72
CA ASP A 10 4.44 18.88 8.72
C ASP A 10 3.09 18.18 8.64
N ASP A 11 2.64 17.82 7.45
CA ASP A 11 1.37 17.13 7.24
C ASP A 11 1.51 16.19 6.06
N ILE A 12 1.53 14.90 6.36
CA ILE A 12 1.78 13.87 5.34
C ILE A 12 0.61 13.69 4.38
N THR A 13 -0.56 14.27 4.65
CA THR A 13 -1.68 14.25 3.72
C THR A 13 -1.62 15.38 2.70
N LYS A 14 -0.67 16.30 2.84
CA LYS A 14 -0.55 17.50 2.02
C LYS A 14 0.78 17.61 1.27
N ILE A 15 1.45 16.49 1.09
CA ILE A 15 2.67 16.42 0.29
C ILE A 15 2.33 16.36 -1.19
N ALA A 16 3.33 16.42 -2.05
CA ALA A 16 3.12 16.27 -3.49
C ALA A 16 2.83 14.81 -3.82
N PHE A 17 1.73 14.56 -4.49
CA PHE A 17 1.32 13.23 -4.93
C PHE A 17 1.46 13.09 -6.44
N ALA A 18 1.85 11.91 -6.88
CA ALA A 18 1.89 11.55 -8.29
C ALA A 18 1.06 10.30 -8.53
N SER A 19 0.38 10.24 -9.68
CA SER A 19 -0.46 9.09 -10.01
C SER A 19 0.37 7.84 -10.20
N ARG A 20 -0.05 6.75 -9.57
CA ARG A 20 0.51 5.41 -9.77
C ARG A 20 -0.40 4.57 -10.67
N ARG A 21 -1.70 4.77 -10.52
CA ARG A 21 -2.77 4.15 -11.30
C ARG A 21 -4.04 4.94 -11.04
N PRO A 22 -5.12 4.73 -11.82
CA PRO A 22 -6.36 5.47 -11.58
C PRO A 22 -6.83 5.33 -10.13
N GLY A 23 -7.08 6.47 -9.48
CA GLY A 23 -7.54 6.52 -8.09
C GLY A 23 -6.51 6.22 -7.03
N CYS A 24 -5.24 6.05 -7.39
CA CYS A 24 -4.19 5.73 -6.43
C CYS A 24 -2.98 6.61 -6.71
N GLU A 25 -2.68 7.50 -5.78
CA GLU A 25 -1.57 8.44 -5.88
C GLU A 25 -0.58 8.21 -4.75
N LYS A 26 0.69 8.45 -5.01
CA LYS A 26 1.78 8.21 -4.06
C LYS A 26 2.62 9.48 -3.91
N GLY A 27 2.87 9.86 -2.67
CA GLY A 27 3.81 10.93 -2.33
C GLY A 27 4.98 10.33 -1.56
N ILE A 28 6.19 10.51 -2.09
CA ILE A 28 7.40 9.99 -1.44
C ILE A 28 7.95 11.06 -0.51
N MET A 29 8.17 10.70 0.76
CA MET A 29 8.73 11.62 1.75
C MET A 29 10.23 11.48 1.85
N HIS A 30 10.73 10.25 1.83
CA HIS A 30 12.16 9.96 1.88
C HIS A 30 12.45 8.66 1.14
N GLU A 31 13.58 8.63 0.47
CA GLU A 31 13.99 7.43 -0.25
C GLU A 31 15.51 7.35 -0.34
N ASP A 32 16.04 6.18 0.02
CA ASP A 32 17.43 5.81 -0.21
C ASP A 32 17.48 4.28 -0.40
N GLY A 33 18.68 3.69 -0.46
CA GLY A 33 18.79 2.24 -0.65
C GLY A 33 18.25 1.41 0.50
N ALA A 34 18.21 1.98 1.70
CA ALA A 34 17.77 1.26 2.88
C ALA A 34 16.25 1.33 3.06
N VAL A 35 15.63 2.46 2.76
CA VAL A 35 14.22 2.67 3.09
C VAL A 35 13.55 3.62 2.09
N GLN A 36 12.29 3.36 1.80
CA GLN A 36 11.39 4.35 1.20
C GLN A 36 10.22 4.55 2.13
N THR A 37 9.92 5.81 2.46
CA THR A 37 8.71 6.18 3.18
C THR A 37 7.85 7.03 2.28
N ALA A 38 6.58 6.67 2.21
CA ALA A 38 5.63 7.31 1.30
C ALA A 38 4.23 7.29 1.89
N VAL A 39 3.35 8.09 1.30
CA VAL A 39 1.93 8.08 1.62
C VAL A 39 1.15 7.82 0.35
N PHE A 40 0.19 6.91 0.41
CA PHE A 40 -0.79 6.70 -0.64
C PHE A 40 -2.06 7.45 -0.32
N ARG A 41 -2.61 8.09 -1.35
CA ARG A 41 -3.96 8.66 -1.33
C ARG A 41 -4.82 7.82 -2.26
N VAL A 42 -5.87 7.23 -1.70
CA VAL A 42 -6.69 6.24 -2.40
C VAL A 42 -8.12 6.75 -2.53
N ALA A 43 -8.57 6.94 -3.76
CA ALA A 43 -9.92 7.38 -4.05
C ALA A 43 -10.94 6.31 -3.67
N PRO A 44 -12.22 6.69 -3.47
CA PRO A 44 -13.28 5.71 -3.24
C PRO A 44 -13.31 4.63 -4.33
N GLY A 45 -13.41 3.35 -3.93
CA GLY A 45 -13.50 2.23 -4.85
C GLY A 45 -12.20 1.88 -5.56
N SER A 46 -11.09 2.46 -5.16
CA SER A 46 -9.76 2.24 -5.75
C SER A 46 -8.83 1.57 -4.76
N GLY A 47 -7.63 1.25 -5.21
CA GLY A 47 -6.64 0.66 -4.33
C GLY A 47 -5.39 0.19 -5.05
N VAL A 48 -4.64 -0.67 -4.38
CA VAL A 48 -3.43 -1.30 -4.92
C VAL A 48 -3.76 -2.75 -5.23
N PRO A 49 -3.63 -3.19 -6.49
CA PRO A 49 -4.03 -4.53 -6.89
C PRO A 49 -3.15 -5.61 -6.27
N ARG A 50 -3.59 -6.84 -6.36
CA ARG A 50 -2.91 -8.01 -5.78
C ARG A 50 -1.51 -8.14 -6.27
N HIS A 51 -0.58 -8.23 -5.35
CA HIS A 51 0.84 -8.33 -5.64
C HIS A 51 1.59 -8.90 -4.44
N LEU A 52 2.87 -9.16 -4.66
CA LEU A 52 3.80 -9.44 -3.58
C LEU A 52 5.10 -8.69 -3.85
N HIS A 53 5.88 -8.54 -2.81
CA HIS A 53 7.28 -8.10 -2.91
C HIS A 53 8.14 -9.28 -2.54
N SER A 54 9.15 -9.59 -3.34
CA SER A 54 9.95 -10.79 -3.10
C SER A 54 11.02 -10.62 -2.04
N ARG A 55 11.44 -9.38 -1.74
CA ARG A 55 12.58 -9.12 -0.85
C ARG A 55 12.34 -8.09 0.22
N VAL A 56 11.28 -7.30 0.12
CA VAL A 56 11.07 -6.17 1.04
C VAL A 56 9.85 -6.39 1.90
N TYR A 57 9.88 -5.78 3.07
CA TYR A 57 8.71 -5.63 3.92
C TYR A 57 7.91 -4.43 3.47
N ASP A 58 6.59 -4.55 3.53
CA ASP A 58 5.65 -3.44 3.48
C ASP A 58 5.13 -3.19 4.88
N LEU A 59 5.42 -2.02 5.42
CA LEU A 59 4.89 -1.63 6.72
C LEU A 59 3.83 -0.57 6.50
N PHE A 60 2.61 -0.85 6.91
CA PHE A 60 1.46 0.03 6.70
C PHE A 60 1.02 0.69 7.98
N VAL A 61 0.72 1.97 7.91
CA VAL A 61 0.06 2.69 9.00
C VAL A 61 -1.14 3.44 8.42
N GLY A 62 -2.32 3.20 8.97
CA GLY A 62 -3.51 3.95 8.58
C GLY A 62 -3.39 5.40 9.01
N VAL A 63 -3.74 6.33 8.12
CA VAL A 63 -3.63 7.77 8.36
C VAL A 63 -4.99 8.43 8.38
N LYS A 64 -5.82 8.18 7.37
CA LYS A 64 -7.16 8.79 7.27
C LYS A 64 -8.07 7.86 6.48
N GLY A 65 -9.33 7.79 6.89
CA GLY A 65 -10.29 6.86 6.30
C GLY A 65 -10.01 5.44 6.73
N VAL A 66 -10.73 4.48 6.15
CA VAL A 66 -10.59 3.06 6.47
C VAL A 66 -10.31 2.31 5.19
N LEU A 67 -9.23 1.55 5.19
CA LEU A 67 -8.84 0.70 4.07
C LEU A 67 -9.05 -0.76 4.43
N GLU A 68 -9.33 -1.57 3.44
CA GLU A 68 -9.43 -3.01 3.58
C GLU A 68 -8.16 -3.64 3.02
N ILE A 69 -7.50 -4.45 3.83
CA ILE A 69 -6.30 -5.19 3.44
C ILE A 69 -6.68 -6.65 3.32
N ARG A 70 -6.32 -7.27 2.20
CA ARG A 70 -6.46 -8.71 1.99
C ARG A 70 -5.09 -9.30 1.77
N TYR A 71 -4.83 -10.43 2.41
CA TYR A 71 -3.54 -11.07 2.32
C TYR A 71 -3.66 -12.59 2.26
N GLU A 72 -2.67 -13.20 1.64
CA GLU A 72 -2.56 -14.65 1.55
C GLU A 72 -1.08 -15.02 1.56
N GLY A 73 -0.67 -15.80 2.54
CA GLY A 73 0.70 -16.27 2.70
C GLY A 73 0.71 -17.71 3.18
N GLN A 74 1.90 -18.25 3.42
CA GLN A 74 2.02 -19.64 3.84
C GLN A 74 1.52 -19.89 5.27
N HIS A 75 1.35 -18.86 6.06
CA HIS A 75 0.82 -18.97 7.43
C HIS A 75 -0.66 -18.67 7.53
N GLY A 76 -1.33 -18.46 6.42
CA GLY A 76 -2.76 -18.22 6.39
C GLY A 76 -3.16 -17.08 5.47
N HIS A 77 -4.44 -16.78 5.48
CA HIS A 77 -5.02 -15.67 4.72
C HIS A 77 -6.08 -14.97 5.56
N GLY A 78 -6.39 -13.75 5.19
CA GLY A 78 -7.40 -12.99 5.92
C GLY A 78 -7.70 -11.64 5.30
N ILE A 79 -8.64 -10.97 5.92
CA ILE A 79 -9.08 -9.63 5.59
C ILE A 79 -9.13 -8.84 6.88
N PHE A 80 -8.61 -7.63 6.89
CA PHE A 80 -8.76 -6.75 8.04
C PHE A 80 -8.87 -5.30 7.59
N GLU A 81 -9.36 -4.46 8.49
CA GLU A 81 -9.44 -3.02 8.26
C GLU A 81 -8.19 -2.32 8.78
N LEU A 82 -7.65 -1.43 7.97
CA LEU A 82 -6.57 -0.53 8.38
C LEU A 82 -7.20 0.82 8.68
N LYS A 83 -7.47 1.05 9.96
CA LYS A 83 -8.04 2.30 10.48
C LYS A 83 -6.95 3.30 10.80
N PRO A 84 -7.26 4.59 10.95
CA PRO A 84 -6.25 5.56 11.39
C PRO A 84 -5.56 5.12 12.68
N GLY A 85 -4.22 5.07 12.64
CA GLY A 85 -3.40 4.60 13.75
C GLY A 85 -3.14 3.09 13.79
N ALA A 86 -3.80 2.31 12.93
CA ALA A 86 -3.53 0.88 12.85
C ALA A 86 -2.25 0.59 12.09
N PHE A 87 -1.61 -0.51 12.42
CA PHE A 87 -0.34 -0.93 11.83
C PHE A 87 -0.44 -2.35 11.28
N CYS A 88 0.24 -2.59 10.17
CA CYS A 88 0.38 -3.92 9.59
C CYS A 88 1.79 -4.08 9.03
N ALA A 89 2.41 -5.22 9.30
CA ALA A 89 3.67 -5.62 8.66
C ALA A 89 3.37 -6.75 7.67
N MET A 90 3.70 -6.51 6.40
CA MET A 90 3.53 -7.50 5.34
C MET A 90 4.91 -8.00 4.94
N PRO A 91 5.29 -9.23 5.35
CA PRO A 91 6.62 -9.77 5.02
C PRO A 91 6.79 -10.05 3.53
N PRO A 92 8.04 -10.20 3.06
CA PRO A 92 8.28 -10.62 1.69
C PRO A 92 7.55 -11.92 1.35
N GLY A 93 7.04 -12.01 0.14
CA GLY A 93 6.37 -13.20 -0.36
C GLY A 93 4.89 -13.30 -0.05
N VAL A 94 4.36 -12.49 0.85
CA VAL A 94 2.92 -12.51 1.17
C VAL A 94 2.15 -11.75 0.09
N ARG A 95 1.18 -12.41 -0.51
CA ARG A 95 0.28 -11.78 -1.48
C ARG A 95 -0.68 -10.87 -0.76
N HIS A 96 -0.89 -9.69 -1.29
CA HIS A 96 -1.79 -8.74 -0.62
C HIS A 96 -2.35 -7.72 -1.59
N GLU A 97 -3.42 -7.07 -1.17
CA GLU A 97 -4.02 -5.94 -1.85
C GLU A 97 -4.60 -4.97 -0.84
N VAL A 98 -4.73 -3.73 -1.27
CA VAL A 98 -5.31 -2.64 -0.48
C VAL A 98 -6.50 -2.10 -1.24
N PHE A 99 -7.62 -1.91 -0.57
CA PHE A 99 -8.84 -1.42 -1.20
C PHE A 99 -9.53 -0.39 -0.32
N ASN A 100 -10.01 0.69 -0.95
CA ASN A 100 -10.86 1.68 -0.27
C ASN A 100 -12.33 1.35 -0.56
N PRO A 101 -13.06 0.74 0.40
CA PRO A 101 -14.45 0.33 0.15
C PRO A 101 -15.45 1.48 0.24
N SER A 102 -15.03 2.67 0.67
CA SER A 102 -15.91 3.83 0.74
C SER A 102 -16.40 4.22 -0.65
N LYS A 103 -17.64 4.69 -0.73
CA LYS A 103 -18.20 5.23 -1.96
C LYS A 103 -18.00 6.73 -2.09
N THR A 104 -17.59 7.38 -1.00
CA THR A 104 -17.56 8.85 -0.93
C THR A 104 -16.23 9.42 -0.45
N ASP A 105 -15.48 8.69 0.40
CA ASP A 105 -14.34 9.25 1.11
C ASP A 105 -13.04 8.68 0.60
N GLU A 106 -12.06 9.53 0.34
CA GLU A 106 -10.70 9.07 0.09
C GLU A 106 -10.04 8.60 1.39
N ALA A 107 -9.03 7.79 1.26
CA ALA A 107 -8.28 7.25 2.38
C ALA A 107 -6.78 7.44 2.16
N PHE A 108 -6.02 7.53 3.25
CA PHE A 108 -4.58 7.70 3.21
C PHE A 108 -3.93 6.65 4.08
N PHE A 109 -2.82 6.08 3.61
CA PHE A 109 -1.98 5.25 4.46
C PHE A 109 -0.51 5.52 4.20
N LEU A 110 0.26 5.43 5.27
CA LEU A 110 1.71 5.54 5.19
C LEU A 110 2.28 4.15 4.89
N ILE A 111 3.26 4.10 4.03
CA ILE A 111 3.94 2.87 3.65
C ILE A 111 5.45 3.02 3.86
N VAL A 112 6.08 1.97 4.35
CA VAL A 112 7.53 1.88 4.45
C VAL A 112 7.98 0.61 3.74
N HIS A 113 8.87 0.76 2.76
CA HIS A 113 9.55 -0.37 2.11
C HIS A 113 10.97 -0.47 2.65
N ALA A 114 11.36 -1.64 3.14
CA ALA A 114 12.71 -1.88 3.65
C ALA A 114 13.10 -3.36 3.48
N PRO A 115 14.29 -3.65 2.95
CA PRO A 115 15.26 -2.73 2.34
C PRO A 115 14.78 -2.30 0.95
N HIS A 116 14.75 -1.00 0.70
CA HIS A 116 14.16 -0.47 -0.53
C HIS A 116 14.93 -0.86 -1.79
N GLU A 117 16.22 -1.03 -1.71
CA GLU A 117 17.03 -1.44 -2.86
C GLU A 117 16.63 -2.80 -3.44
N GLY A 118 15.90 -3.62 -2.68
CA GLY A 118 15.37 -4.90 -3.15
C GLY A 118 13.93 -4.83 -3.63
N TYR A 119 13.38 -3.62 -3.77
CA TYR A 119 11.98 -3.46 -4.11
C TYR A 119 11.63 -4.03 -5.47
N ASP A 120 10.54 -4.78 -5.52
CA ASP A 120 9.88 -5.21 -6.74
C ASP A 120 8.37 -5.21 -6.51
N PHE A 121 7.62 -5.26 -7.57
CA PHE A 121 6.16 -5.36 -7.54
C PHE A 121 5.77 -6.49 -8.47
N VAL A 122 5.35 -7.61 -7.90
CA VAL A 122 5.04 -8.83 -8.65
C VAL A 122 3.54 -9.05 -8.61
N PRO A 123 2.82 -8.80 -9.73
CA PRO A 123 1.39 -9.08 -9.78
C PRO A 123 1.12 -10.57 -9.59
N VAL A 124 0.11 -10.88 -8.78
CA VAL A 124 -0.25 -12.27 -8.47
C VAL A 124 -1.76 -12.39 -8.37
N GLU A 125 -2.25 -13.64 -8.34
CA GLU A 125 -3.62 -13.95 -7.96
C GLU A 125 -3.62 -14.61 -6.58
N PHE A 126 -4.74 -14.49 -5.88
CA PHE A 126 -4.93 -15.26 -4.66
C PHE A 126 -5.24 -16.71 -5.03
N LYS A 127 -4.75 -17.65 -4.21
CA LYS A 127 -4.96 -19.08 -4.44
C LYS A 127 -6.15 -19.62 -3.67
N GLN A 128 -6.42 -19.07 -2.50
CA GLN A 128 -7.44 -19.53 -1.57
C GLN A 128 -8.58 -18.54 -1.41
N MET A 129 -8.26 -17.26 -1.37
CA MET A 129 -9.25 -16.20 -1.21
C MET A 129 -9.89 -15.83 -2.53
N GLN A 130 -11.22 -15.65 -2.51
CA GLN A 130 -11.93 -15.10 -3.64
C GLN A 130 -12.03 -13.58 -3.49
N PRO A 131 -11.83 -12.80 -4.56
CA PRO A 131 -12.01 -11.36 -4.48
C PRO A 131 -13.50 -11.03 -4.36
N ALA A 132 -13.82 -9.91 -3.70
CA ALA A 132 -15.16 -9.36 -3.72
C ALA A 132 -15.44 -8.77 -5.11
N LEU A 133 -16.70 -8.53 -5.43
CA LEU A 133 -17.08 -8.03 -6.76
C LEU A 133 -16.45 -6.69 -7.08
N ASN A 134 -16.40 -5.79 -6.11
CA ASN A 134 -15.76 -4.49 -6.30
C ASN A 134 -14.26 -4.62 -6.57
N ASP A 135 -13.60 -5.58 -5.92
CA ASP A 135 -12.17 -5.79 -6.10
C ASP A 135 -11.85 -6.25 -7.51
N VAL A 136 -12.73 -7.06 -8.09
CA VAL A 136 -12.54 -7.50 -9.48
C VAL A 136 -12.49 -6.30 -10.41
N GLN A 137 -13.43 -5.36 -10.26
CA GLN A 137 -13.46 -4.16 -11.09
C GLN A 137 -12.22 -3.30 -10.93
N TYR A 138 -11.88 -2.99 -9.68
CA TYR A 138 -10.73 -2.11 -9.42
C TYR A 138 -9.41 -2.78 -9.81
N THR A 139 -9.28 -4.07 -9.57
CA THR A 139 -8.06 -4.80 -9.96
C THR A 139 -7.82 -4.74 -11.46
N GLN A 140 -8.87 -4.90 -12.25
CA GLN A 140 -8.77 -4.78 -13.71
C GLN A 140 -8.34 -3.37 -14.13
N GLY A 141 -8.88 -2.35 -13.50
CA GLY A 141 -8.47 -0.97 -13.73
C GLY A 141 -7.06 -0.67 -13.22
N GLY A 142 -6.68 -1.25 -12.10
CA GLY A 142 -5.42 -0.98 -11.43
C GLY A 142 -4.21 -1.65 -12.02
N LEU A 143 -4.39 -2.63 -12.87
CA LEU A 143 -3.26 -3.37 -13.46
C LEU A 143 -2.58 -2.65 -14.61
N ARG A 144 -3.02 -1.49 -14.99
CA ARG A 144 -2.41 -0.72 -16.08
C ARG A 144 -1.41 0.30 -15.61
#